data_79c434088df6428c9666829ed7bf8452
#
_entry.id   79c434088df6428c9666829ed7bf8452
#
_cell.length_a   1.000
_cell.length_b   1.000
_cell.length_c   1.000
_cell.angle_alpha   90.00
_cell.angle_beta   90.00
_cell.angle_gamma   90.00
#
_symmetry.space_group_name_H-M   'P 1'
#
loop_
_entity.id
_entity.type
_entity.pdbx_description
1 polymer ?
#
loop_
_entity_poly.entity_id
_entity_poly.type
_entity_poly.pdbx_seq_one_letter_code
_entity_poly.pdbx_strand_id
1 'polypeptide(L)'
;DLVGHSMGGNVAMMYAGVRPERIRRLVNLEGFGMPATRPAQAPTRYAQWIDEIKQLHQGEKALNTYDDASGVARRLMKTNPRLTQDKAEWLAQHWARPNAQGRWEILGDPAHKVTSAQLFRVDETLALYARITAPVLAVEASDDSLGQWWKERYSLDEYHERLTHVPNCRVAVVQDAGHMLHHDQPEAVARLIEEFLDCGMPAILRGKCHQANRQKRKQLSNK
;
A
#
# COMPACT_ATOMS: atom_id res chain seq x y z
N ASP A 1 1.62 6.61 -16.43
CA ASP A 1 1.48 6.90 -15.00
C ASP A 1 0.98 5.65 -14.27
N LEU A 2 1.39 5.49 -13.04
CA LEU A 2 1.06 4.33 -12.23
C LEU A 2 0.59 4.79 -10.85
N VAL A 3 -0.55 4.27 -10.40
CA VAL A 3 -1.10 4.52 -9.06
C VAL A 3 -1.29 3.17 -8.38
N GLY A 4 -0.79 3.03 -7.18
CA GLY A 4 -0.94 1.80 -6.41
C GLY A 4 -1.27 2.09 -4.95
N HIS A 5 -2.16 1.28 -4.35
CA HIS A 5 -2.51 1.35 -2.94
C HIS A 5 -1.99 0.13 -2.20
N SER A 6 -1.45 0.32 -1.01
CA SER A 6 -1.01 -0.74 -0.11
C SER A 6 -0.03 -1.71 -0.81
N MET A 7 -0.36 -3.00 -0.91
CA MET A 7 0.44 -3.97 -1.67
C MET A 7 0.63 -3.53 -3.13
N GLY A 8 -0.40 -2.96 -3.78
CA GLY A 8 -0.28 -2.42 -5.13
C GLY A 8 0.70 -1.24 -5.21
N GLY A 9 0.79 -0.42 -4.17
CA GLY A 9 1.80 0.63 -4.04
C GLY A 9 3.22 0.07 -3.96
N ASN A 10 3.40 -0.98 -3.14
CA ASN A 10 4.70 -1.67 -3.05
C ASN A 10 5.12 -2.28 -4.40
N VAL A 11 4.19 -2.95 -5.09
CA VAL A 11 4.45 -3.52 -6.42
C VAL A 11 4.81 -2.43 -7.42
N ALA A 12 4.09 -1.30 -7.39
CA ALA A 12 4.34 -0.15 -8.27
C ALA A 12 5.74 0.44 -8.05
N MET A 13 6.15 0.63 -6.79
CA MET A 13 7.49 1.11 -6.44
C MET A 13 8.59 0.14 -6.92
N MET A 14 8.42 -1.15 -6.69
CA MET A 14 9.37 -2.17 -7.14
C MET A 14 9.47 -2.19 -8.68
N TYR A 15 8.32 -2.16 -9.37
CA TYR A 15 8.30 -2.14 -10.83
C TYR A 15 8.98 -0.90 -11.41
N ALA A 16 8.76 0.27 -10.80
CA ALA A 16 9.40 1.51 -11.23
C ALA A 16 10.93 1.46 -11.10
N GLY A 17 11.47 0.72 -10.13
CA GLY A 17 12.92 0.47 -10.02
C GLY A 17 13.45 -0.56 -11.03
N VAL A 18 12.62 -1.55 -11.40
CA VAL A 18 12.98 -2.58 -12.39
C VAL A 18 12.89 -2.05 -13.81
N ARG A 19 11.89 -1.24 -14.13
CA ARG A 19 11.60 -0.68 -15.45
C ARG A 19 11.38 0.84 -15.40
N PRO A 20 12.38 1.63 -14.97
CA PRO A 20 12.22 3.07 -14.78
C PRO A 20 11.78 3.80 -16.06
N GLU A 21 12.23 3.33 -17.21
CA GLU A 21 11.89 3.90 -18.53
C GLU A 21 10.40 3.79 -18.91
N ARG A 22 9.65 2.94 -18.22
CA ARG A 22 8.21 2.74 -18.48
C ARG A 22 7.30 3.62 -17.64
N ILE A 23 7.84 4.29 -16.64
CA ILE A 23 7.05 5.06 -15.69
C ILE A 23 7.28 6.55 -15.90
N ARG A 24 6.22 7.27 -16.23
CA ARG A 24 6.24 8.73 -16.36
C ARG A 24 6.07 9.40 -14.98
N ARG A 25 5.11 8.94 -14.18
CA ARG A 25 4.85 9.36 -12.80
C ARG A 25 4.31 8.20 -11.99
N LEU A 26 4.59 8.20 -10.70
CA LEU A 26 4.14 7.16 -9.78
C LEU A 26 3.49 7.78 -8.55
N VAL A 27 2.31 7.28 -8.19
CA VAL A 27 1.63 7.59 -6.93
C VAL A 27 1.55 6.32 -6.09
N ASN A 28 2.13 6.39 -4.91
CA ASN A 28 2.11 5.32 -3.91
C ASN A 28 1.19 5.75 -2.75
N LEU A 29 0.05 5.09 -2.62
CA LEU A 29 -0.93 5.31 -1.54
C LEU A 29 -0.72 4.26 -0.46
N GLU A 30 -0.20 4.63 0.72
CA GLU A 30 -0.03 3.72 1.87
C GLU A 30 0.76 2.42 1.56
N GLY A 31 1.63 2.45 0.56
CA GLY A 31 2.52 1.34 0.21
C GLY A 31 3.85 1.46 0.93
N PHE A 32 3.91 1.04 2.17
CA PHE A 32 5.05 1.24 3.07
C PHE A 32 6.19 0.24 2.88
N GLY A 33 5.98 -0.85 2.13
CA GLY A 33 6.86 -2.01 2.17
C GLY A 33 6.62 -2.88 3.39
N MET A 34 7.66 -3.58 3.81
CA MET A 34 7.61 -4.55 4.89
C MET A 34 8.79 -4.35 5.84
N PRO A 35 8.70 -4.80 7.11
CA PRO A 35 9.86 -4.90 7.99
C PRO A 35 10.97 -5.73 7.36
N ALA A 36 12.21 -5.41 7.67
CA ALA A 36 13.35 -6.21 7.26
C ALA A 36 13.22 -7.66 7.74
N THR A 37 13.58 -8.59 6.87
CA THR A 37 13.64 -10.02 7.19
C THR A 37 15.09 -10.46 7.36
N ARG A 38 15.29 -11.59 8.05
CA ARG A 38 16.61 -12.18 8.29
C ARG A 38 16.74 -13.50 7.50
N PRO A 39 17.94 -13.86 7.01
CA PRO A 39 18.15 -15.12 6.29
C PRO A 39 17.71 -16.37 7.07
N ALA A 40 17.83 -16.37 8.38
CA ALA A 40 17.37 -17.46 9.24
C ALA A 40 15.86 -17.76 9.16
N GLN A 41 15.05 -16.83 8.62
CA GLN A 41 13.62 -17.03 8.42
C GLN A 41 13.31 -17.80 7.11
N ALA A 42 14.29 -17.97 6.22
CA ALA A 42 14.08 -18.60 4.91
C ALA A 42 13.55 -20.04 4.99
N PRO A 43 14.10 -20.95 5.84
CA PRO A 43 13.59 -22.33 5.89
C PRO A 43 12.11 -22.42 6.23
N THR A 44 11.69 -21.70 7.29
CA THR A 44 10.26 -21.66 7.70
C THR A 44 9.39 -21.00 6.63
N ARG A 45 9.90 -19.94 5.99
CA ARG A 45 9.18 -19.21 4.94
C ARG A 45 8.94 -20.09 3.72
N TYR A 46 9.95 -20.84 3.27
CA TYR A 46 9.83 -21.73 2.14
C TYR A 46 8.89 -22.91 2.45
N ALA A 47 9.00 -23.52 3.64
CA ALA A 47 8.08 -24.59 4.04
C ALA A 47 6.62 -24.10 4.03
N GLN A 48 6.34 -22.96 4.65
CA GLN A 48 5.01 -22.37 4.64
C GLN A 48 4.50 -22.10 3.22
N TRP A 49 5.33 -21.52 2.36
CA TRP A 49 4.97 -21.27 0.97
C TRP A 49 4.63 -22.54 0.20
N ILE A 50 5.43 -23.61 0.35
CA ILE A 50 5.18 -24.92 -0.30
C ILE A 50 3.84 -25.48 0.15
N ASP A 51 3.55 -25.46 1.46
CA ASP A 51 2.30 -25.98 1.99
C ASP A 51 1.09 -25.17 1.51
N GLU A 52 1.22 -23.84 1.52
CA GLU A 52 0.13 -22.95 1.08
C GLU A 52 -0.14 -23.01 -0.43
N ILE A 53 0.89 -23.18 -1.28
CA ILE A 53 0.73 -23.43 -2.71
C ILE A 53 0.03 -24.77 -2.96
N LYS A 54 0.40 -25.80 -2.21
CA LYS A 54 -0.26 -27.11 -2.31
C LYS A 54 -1.75 -27.01 -1.95
N GLN A 55 -2.09 -26.33 -0.84
CA GLN A 55 -3.48 -26.07 -0.45
C GLN A 55 -4.25 -25.28 -1.51
N LEU A 56 -3.61 -24.28 -2.13
CA LEU A 56 -4.21 -23.52 -3.22
C LEU A 56 -4.56 -24.39 -4.42
N HIS A 57 -3.63 -25.24 -4.86
CA HIS A 57 -3.84 -26.14 -6.00
C HIS A 57 -4.87 -27.23 -5.68
N GLN A 58 -5.05 -27.62 -4.43
CA GLN A 58 -6.07 -28.56 -3.97
C GLN A 58 -7.44 -27.91 -3.79
N GLY A 59 -7.55 -26.58 -3.99
CA GLY A 59 -8.82 -25.85 -3.80
C GLY A 59 -9.18 -25.60 -2.33
N GLU A 60 -8.29 -25.92 -1.39
CA GLU A 60 -8.51 -25.74 0.05
C GLU A 60 -8.36 -24.26 0.48
N LYS A 61 -7.64 -23.47 -0.30
CA LYS A 61 -7.44 -22.05 -0.07
C LYS A 61 -8.32 -21.25 -1.02
N ALA A 62 -9.47 -20.80 -0.50
CA ALA A 62 -10.45 -20.03 -1.26
C ALA A 62 -10.73 -18.67 -0.61
N LEU A 63 -11.31 -17.75 -1.37
CA LEU A 63 -11.88 -16.52 -0.84
C LEU A 63 -13.22 -16.81 -0.16
N ASN A 64 -13.58 -15.99 0.82
CA ASN A 64 -14.87 -16.13 1.50
C ASN A 64 -16.01 -15.77 0.55
N THR A 65 -17.09 -16.55 0.65
CA THR A 65 -18.37 -16.23 0.01
C THR A 65 -19.37 -15.70 1.02
N TYR A 66 -20.36 -14.98 0.54
CA TYR A 66 -21.40 -14.34 1.33
C TYR A 66 -22.78 -14.65 0.74
N ASP A 67 -23.83 -14.58 1.54
CA ASP A 67 -25.20 -14.84 1.06
C ASP A 67 -25.68 -13.76 0.11
N ASP A 68 -25.27 -12.51 0.36
CA ASP A 68 -25.68 -11.32 -0.38
C ASP A 68 -24.60 -10.23 -0.37
N ALA A 69 -24.87 -9.15 -1.09
CA ALA A 69 -23.99 -7.96 -1.11
C ALA A 69 -23.87 -7.31 0.27
N SER A 70 -24.87 -7.40 1.12
CA SER A 70 -24.82 -6.83 2.48
C SER A 70 -23.80 -7.55 3.35
N GLY A 71 -23.61 -8.86 3.15
CA GLY A 71 -22.53 -9.62 3.78
C GLY A 71 -21.15 -9.10 3.41
N VAL A 72 -20.96 -8.72 2.13
CA VAL A 72 -19.73 -8.09 1.66
C VAL A 72 -19.56 -6.70 2.29
N ALA A 73 -20.62 -5.88 2.32
CA ALA A 73 -20.62 -4.55 2.93
C ALA A 73 -20.20 -4.61 4.42
N ARG A 74 -20.81 -5.52 5.20
CA ARG A 74 -20.41 -5.75 6.61
C ARG A 74 -18.94 -6.12 6.74
N ARG A 75 -18.42 -6.93 5.82
CA ARG A 75 -16.99 -7.28 5.80
C ARG A 75 -16.11 -6.07 5.55
N LEU A 76 -16.47 -5.19 4.61
CA LEU A 76 -15.74 -3.96 4.30
C LEU A 76 -15.72 -3.02 5.52
N MET A 77 -16.86 -2.81 6.18
CA MET A 77 -16.94 -1.99 7.39
C MET A 77 -16.13 -2.57 8.56
N LYS A 78 -16.07 -3.89 8.69
CA LYS A 78 -15.22 -4.53 9.70
C LYS A 78 -13.73 -4.27 9.45
N THR A 79 -13.33 -4.19 8.18
CA THR A 79 -11.94 -3.92 7.78
C THR A 79 -11.60 -2.44 7.88
N ASN A 80 -12.57 -1.56 7.57
CA ASN A 80 -12.44 -0.12 7.68
C ASN A 80 -13.60 0.45 8.51
N PRO A 81 -13.42 0.67 9.82
CA PRO A 81 -14.47 1.22 10.69
C PRO A 81 -14.91 2.65 10.35
N ARG A 82 -14.15 3.38 9.52
CA ARG A 82 -14.49 4.73 9.03
C ARG A 82 -15.52 4.69 7.89
N LEU A 83 -15.73 3.51 7.29
CA LEU A 83 -16.61 3.36 6.15
C LEU A 83 -18.08 3.41 6.58
N THR A 84 -18.86 4.33 5.99
CA THR A 84 -20.30 4.42 6.21
C THR A 84 -21.04 3.26 5.54
N GLN A 85 -22.24 2.97 6.02
CA GLN A 85 -23.10 1.92 5.47
C GLN A 85 -23.33 2.10 3.97
N ASP A 86 -23.72 3.30 3.54
CA ASP A 86 -24.02 3.62 2.13
C ASP A 86 -22.81 3.39 1.23
N LYS A 87 -21.62 3.86 1.66
CA LYS A 87 -20.36 3.63 0.92
C LYS A 87 -20.01 2.15 0.88
N ALA A 88 -20.20 1.42 1.98
CA ALA A 88 -19.91 -0.02 2.03
C ALA A 88 -20.82 -0.81 1.09
N GLU A 89 -22.10 -0.48 1.03
CA GLU A 89 -23.08 -1.11 0.13
C GLU A 89 -22.75 -0.82 -1.32
N TRP A 90 -22.40 0.43 -1.64
CA TRP A 90 -21.95 0.80 -2.97
C TRP A 90 -20.67 0.05 -3.38
N LEU A 91 -19.66 0.03 -2.51
CA LEU A 91 -18.41 -0.69 -2.76
C LEU A 91 -18.63 -2.19 -2.95
N ALA A 92 -19.54 -2.82 -2.17
CA ALA A 92 -19.82 -4.23 -2.25
C ALA A 92 -20.24 -4.66 -3.66
N GLN A 93 -21.01 -3.82 -4.39
CA GLN A 93 -21.44 -4.08 -5.76
C GLN A 93 -20.28 -4.09 -6.76
N HIS A 94 -19.17 -3.43 -6.42
CA HIS A 94 -17.98 -3.35 -7.28
C HIS A 94 -16.89 -4.35 -6.87
N TRP A 95 -16.88 -4.77 -5.62
CA TRP A 95 -15.87 -5.68 -5.07
C TRP A 95 -16.23 -7.16 -5.15
N ALA A 96 -17.50 -7.47 -5.39
CA ALA A 96 -17.99 -8.84 -5.42
C ALA A 96 -19.05 -9.06 -6.50
N ARG A 97 -19.28 -10.32 -6.85
CA ARG A 97 -20.32 -10.75 -7.77
C ARG A 97 -20.97 -12.06 -7.26
N PRO A 98 -22.25 -12.32 -7.63
CA PRO A 98 -22.81 -13.64 -7.41
C PRO A 98 -22.12 -14.68 -8.29
N ASN A 99 -21.76 -15.81 -7.71
CA ASN A 99 -21.26 -16.99 -8.43
C ASN A 99 -22.43 -17.86 -8.99
N ALA A 100 -22.11 -18.98 -9.62
CA ALA A 100 -23.09 -19.87 -10.21
C ALA A 100 -24.11 -20.46 -9.20
N GLN A 101 -23.79 -20.44 -7.91
CA GLN A 101 -24.66 -20.89 -6.82
C GLN A 101 -25.42 -19.73 -6.17
N GLY A 102 -25.35 -18.51 -6.73
CA GLY A 102 -25.98 -17.31 -6.21
C GLY A 102 -25.27 -16.71 -4.98
N ARG A 103 -24.13 -17.27 -4.57
CA ARG A 103 -23.32 -16.73 -3.45
C ARG A 103 -22.44 -15.61 -3.93
N TRP A 104 -22.31 -14.56 -3.16
CA TRP A 104 -21.42 -13.43 -3.50
C TRP A 104 -19.96 -13.75 -3.18
N GLU A 105 -19.12 -13.60 -4.19
CA GLU A 105 -17.67 -13.80 -4.12
C GLU A 105 -16.93 -12.49 -4.33
N ILE A 106 -15.89 -12.25 -3.52
CA ILE A 106 -14.99 -11.11 -3.73
C ILE A 106 -14.20 -11.35 -5.02
N LEU A 107 -14.08 -10.28 -5.85
CA LEU A 107 -13.32 -10.30 -7.10
C LEU A 107 -11.83 -10.22 -6.82
N GLY A 108 -11.27 -11.33 -6.39
CA GLY A 108 -9.86 -11.47 -6.08
C GLY A 108 -9.37 -12.86 -6.45
N ASP A 109 -8.06 -13.03 -6.38
CA ASP A 109 -7.42 -14.33 -6.58
C ASP A 109 -7.05 -14.90 -5.20
N PRO A 110 -7.45 -16.16 -4.86
CA PRO A 110 -7.04 -16.82 -3.62
C PRO A 110 -5.51 -16.87 -3.44
N ALA A 111 -4.75 -16.84 -4.53
CA ALA A 111 -3.29 -16.79 -4.50
C ALA A 111 -2.73 -15.59 -3.69
N HIS A 112 -3.49 -14.49 -3.56
CA HIS A 112 -3.14 -13.38 -2.69
C HIS A 112 -3.01 -13.74 -1.21
N LYS A 113 -3.59 -14.87 -0.79
CA LYS A 113 -3.45 -15.40 0.58
C LYS A 113 -2.21 -16.28 0.78
N VAL A 114 -1.49 -16.58 -0.28
CA VAL A 114 -0.28 -17.38 -0.22
C VAL A 114 0.88 -16.48 0.24
N THR A 115 1.59 -16.94 1.25
CA THR A 115 2.80 -16.28 1.72
C THR A 115 3.85 -16.26 0.60
N SER A 116 4.46 -15.09 0.34
CA SER A 116 5.56 -15.02 -0.63
C SER A 116 6.74 -15.89 -0.17
N ALA A 117 7.27 -16.71 -1.05
CA ALA A 117 8.50 -17.47 -0.80
C ALA A 117 9.69 -16.54 -0.57
N GLN A 118 9.70 -15.41 -1.25
CA GLN A 118 10.80 -14.46 -1.18
C GLN A 118 10.79 -13.68 0.13
N LEU A 119 11.92 -13.65 0.80
CA LEU A 119 12.15 -12.77 1.94
C LEU A 119 12.13 -11.32 1.49
N PHE A 120 11.62 -10.43 2.35
CA PHE A 120 11.69 -9.01 2.07
C PHE A 120 13.09 -8.47 2.44
N ARG A 121 13.86 -8.15 1.40
CA ARG A 121 15.23 -7.65 1.51
C ARG A 121 15.23 -6.13 1.35
N VAL A 122 15.55 -5.42 2.43
CA VAL A 122 15.58 -3.95 2.42
C VAL A 122 16.69 -3.45 1.51
N ASP A 123 17.87 -4.06 1.53
CA ASP A 123 19.00 -3.73 0.66
C ASP A 123 18.63 -3.79 -0.83
N GLU A 124 17.92 -4.84 -1.26
CA GLU A 124 17.40 -4.95 -2.63
C GLU A 124 16.35 -3.88 -2.94
N THR A 125 15.46 -3.61 -1.99
CA THR A 125 14.43 -2.58 -2.13
C THR A 125 15.06 -1.20 -2.31
N LEU A 126 16.07 -0.85 -1.51
CA LEU A 126 16.76 0.44 -1.61
C LEU A 126 17.52 0.58 -2.93
N ALA A 127 18.13 -0.52 -3.42
CA ALA A 127 18.78 -0.54 -4.73
C ALA A 127 17.77 -0.27 -5.87
N LEU A 128 16.53 -0.80 -5.76
CA LEU A 128 15.47 -0.51 -6.72
C LEU A 128 14.96 0.93 -6.58
N TYR A 129 14.77 1.43 -5.36
CA TYR A 129 14.33 2.81 -5.12
C TYR A 129 15.30 3.83 -5.72
N ALA A 130 16.60 3.61 -5.59
CA ALA A 130 17.63 4.47 -6.19
C ALA A 130 17.58 4.55 -7.73
N ARG A 131 16.95 3.56 -8.37
CA ARG A 131 16.79 3.51 -9.83
C ARG A 131 15.51 4.16 -10.34
N ILE A 132 14.59 4.55 -9.47
CA ILE A 132 13.33 5.20 -9.88
C ILE A 132 13.64 6.59 -10.44
N THR A 133 13.50 6.76 -11.74
CA THR A 133 13.73 8.06 -12.42
C THR A 133 12.47 8.92 -12.48
N ALA A 134 11.30 8.30 -12.39
CA ALA A 134 10.02 9.00 -12.41
C ALA A 134 9.84 9.83 -11.13
N PRO A 135 9.15 10.98 -11.20
CA PRO A 135 8.63 11.64 -10.01
C PRO A 135 7.68 10.72 -9.24
N VAL A 136 7.82 10.68 -7.92
CA VAL A 136 7.00 9.88 -7.01
C VAL A 136 6.23 10.77 -6.05
N LEU A 137 4.93 10.50 -5.88
CA LEU A 137 4.11 11.00 -4.80
C LEU A 137 3.79 9.86 -3.85
N ALA A 138 4.36 9.88 -2.66
CA ALA A 138 3.99 8.99 -1.57
C ALA A 138 2.91 9.66 -0.73
N VAL A 139 1.75 9.02 -0.62
CA VAL A 139 0.60 9.55 0.13
C VAL A 139 0.34 8.67 1.34
N GLU A 140 0.30 9.30 2.50
CA GLU A 140 0.07 8.70 3.80
C GLU A 140 -1.26 9.17 4.39
N ALA A 141 -1.88 8.35 5.19
CA ALA A 141 -3.02 8.74 6.02
C ALA A 141 -2.53 9.42 7.30
N SER A 142 -3.42 10.21 7.95
CA SER A 142 -3.14 10.81 9.26
C SER A 142 -3.04 9.77 10.37
N ASP A 143 -3.74 8.63 10.25
CA ASP A 143 -3.60 7.51 11.17
C ASP A 143 -2.32 6.73 10.87
N ASP A 144 -1.56 6.39 11.89
CA ASP A 144 -0.36 5.56 11.74
C ASP A 144 -0.73 4.08 11.57
N SER A 145 -1.14 3.70 10.36
CA SER A 145 -1.45 2.32 10.01
C SER A 145 -0.24 1.39 10.15
N LEU A 146 0.94 1.90 9.85
CA LEU A 146 2.19 1.14 9.89
C LEU A 146 2.55 0.77 11.33
N GLY A 147 2.49 1.75 12.25
CA GLY A 147 2.71 1.51 13.66
C GLY A 147 1.69 0.55 14.28
N GLN A 148 0.42 0.61 13.84
CA GLN A 148 -0.61 -0.34 14.27
C GLN A 148 -0.29 -1.79 13.86
N TRP A 149 0.22 -2.01 12.65
CA TRP A 149 0.48 -3.37 12.14
C TRP A 149 1.81 -3.95 12.60
N TRP A 150 2.86 -3.12 12.62
CA TRP A 150 4.22 -3.61 12.82
C TRP A 150 4.81 -3.24 14.17
N LYS A 151 4.15 -2.35 14.91
CA LYS A 151 4.59 -1.85 16.22
C LYS A 151 6.07 -1.42 16.14
N GLU A 152 6.90 -1.90 17.03
CA GLU A 152 8.33 -1.56 17.09
C GLU A 152 9.19 -2.18 15.98
N ARG A 153 8.62 -3.06 15.15
CA ARG A 153 9.40 -3.75 14.11
C ARG A 153 9.62 -2.94 12.85
N TYR A 154 8.79 -1.93 12.61
CA TYR A 154 8.86 -1.03 11.45
C TYR A 154 8.04 0.24 11.72
N SER A 155 8.63 1.41 11.50
CA SER A 155 8.02 2.70 11.80
C SER A 155 7.91 3.60 10.57
N LEU A 156 7.09 4.65 10.67
CA LEU A 156 7.03 5.70 9.64
C LEU A 156 8.38 6.41 9.47
N ASP A 157 9.16 6.60 10.53
CA ASP A 157 10.49 7.20 10.43
C ASP A 157 11.41 6.33 9.56
N GLU A 158 11.40 5.02 9.76
CA GLU A 158 12.16 4.09 8.92
C GLU A 158 11.65 4.09 7.47
N TYR A 159 10.33 4.14 7.26
CA TYR A 159 9.77 4.28 5.92
C TYR A 159 10.23 5.56 5.23
N HIS A 160 10.19 6.70 5.93
CA HIS A 160 10.67 7.96 5.39
C HIS A 160 12.17 7.93 5.09
N GLU A 161 12.98 7.26 5.90
CA GLU A 161 14.38 7.03 5.61
C GLU A 161 14.56 6.24 4.30
N ARG A 162 13.82 5.15 4.13
CA ARG A 162 13.84 4.38 2.88
C ARG A 162 13.44 5.21 1.66
N LEU A 163 12.45 6.10 1.79
CA LEU A 163 12.02 7.00 0.71
C LEU A 163 13.11 8.01 0.30
N THR A 164 14.08 8.31 1.16
CA THR A 164 15.21 9.18 0.78
C THR A 164 16.07 8.62 -0.35
N HIS A 165 15.99 7.31 -0.59
CA HIS A 165 16.67 6.65 -1.70
C HIS A 165 15.97 6.87 -3.05
N VAL A 166 14.73 7.34 -3.06
CA VAL A 166 14.02 7.70 -4.30
C VAL A 166 14.43 9.11 -4.71
N PRO A 167 15.10 9.29 -5.87
CA PRO A 167 15.72 10.57 -6.24
C PRO A 167 14.74 11.76 -6.31
N ASN A 168 13.49 11.50 -6.66
CA ASN A 168 12.47 12.54 -6.84
C ASN A 168 11.15 12.10 -6.19
N CYS A 169 11.10 12.16 -4.85
CA CYS A 169 9.95 11.78 -4.06
C CYS A 169 9.37 12.97 -3.28
N ARG A 170 8.05 13.10 -3.32
CA ARG A 170 7.27 14.01 -2.45
C ARG A 170 6.36 13.18 -1.56
N VAL A 171 6.28 13.53 -0.28
CA VAL A 171 5.32 12.95 0.68
C VAL A 171 4.16 13.91 0.88
N ALA A 172 2.94 13.39 0.90
CA ALA A 172 1.73 14.13 1.27
C ALA A 172 0.92 13.31 2.29
N VAL A 173 0.21 14.01 3.18
CA VAL A 173 -0.62 13.39 4.21
C VAL A 173 -2.07 13.75 3.97
N VAL A 174 -2.96 12.75 3.92
CA VAL A 174 -4.41 12.92 3.90
C VAL A 174 -4.92 12.91 5.33
N GLN A 175 -5.52 14.03 5.74
CA GLN A 175 -6.06 14.18 7.07
C GLN A 175 -7.36 13.39 7.24
N ASP A 176 -7.67 13.00 8.48
CA ASP A 176 -8.88 12.25 8.84
C ASP A 176 -9.08 10.98 8.00
N ALA A 177 -7.99 10.23 7.82
CA ALA A 177 -7.97 9.00 7.03
C ALA A 177 -7.09 7.94 7.70
N GLY A 178 -7.44 6.67 7.46
CA GLY A 178 -6.65 5.51 7.79
C GLY A 178 -6.10 4.84 6.53
N HIS A 179 -5.69 3.56 6.65
CA HIS A 179 -5.09 2.82 5.54
C HIS A 179 -5.89 2.84 4.24
N MET A 180 -7.22 2.88 4.36
CA MET A 180 -8.11 2.96 3.20
C MET A 180 -8.43 4.42 2.82
N LEU A 181 -7.43 5.28 2.79
CA LEU A 181 -7.56 6.73 2.62
C LEU A 181 -8.40 7.14 1.40
N HIS A 182 -8.39 6.34 0.33
CA HIS A 182 -9.22 6.55 -0.87
C HIS A 182 -10.71 6.19 -0.68
N HIS A 183 -11.05 5.47 0.39
CA HIS A 183 -12.43 5.27 0.83
C HIS A 183 -12.86 6.34 1.84
N ASP A 184 -11.93 6.78 2.68
CA ASP A 184 -12.19 7.72 3.77
C ASP A 184 -12.32 9.15 3.23
N GLN A 185 -11.38 9.56 2.37
CA GLN A 185 -11.26 10.92 1.82
C GLN A 185 -11.05 10.90 0.29
N PRO A 186 -12.00 10.35 -0.49
CA PRO A 186 -11.84 10.14 -1.94
C PRO A 186 -11.52 11.43 -2.71
N GLU A 187 -12.18 12.55 -2.37
CA GLU A 187 -12.00 13.83 -3.06
C GLU A 187 -10.62 14.43 -2.76
N ALA A 188 -10.12 14.28 -1.54
CA ALA A 188 -8.77 14.77 -1.17
C ALA A 188 -7.69 13.96 -1.87
N VAL A 189 -7.87 12.64 -1.93
CA VAL A 189 -6.94 11.74 -2.64
C VAL A 189 -6.97 12.01 -4.13
N ALA A 190 -8.16 12.16 -4.74
CA ALA A 190 -8.30 12.46 -6.16
C ALA A 190 -7.58 13.76 -6.53
N ARG A 191 -7.81 14.85 -5.77
CA ARG A 191 -7.11 16.13 -6.00
C ARG A 191 -5.60 16.01 -5.93
N LEU A 192 -5.06 15.31 -4.92
CA LEU A 192 -3.61 15.11 -4.81
C LEU A 192 -3.03 14.37 -6.01
N ILE A 193 -3.75 13.37 -6.51
CA ILE A 193 -3.35 12.58 -7.68
C ILE A 193 -3.41 13.47 -8.93
N GLU A 194 -4.53 14.16 -9.17
CA GLU A 194 -4.72 15.04 -10.34
C GLU A 194 -3.68 16.16 -10.37
N GLU A 195 -3.51 16.90 -9.27
CA GLU A 195 -2.50 17.94 -9.17
C GLU A 195 -1.08 17.42 -9.45
N PHE A 196 -0.76 16.21 -8.99
CA PHE A 196 0.53 15.59 -9.23
C PHE A 196 0.70 15.13 -10.66
N LEU A 197 -0.35 14.58 -11.29
CA LEU A 197 -0.31 14.09 -12.67
C LEU A 197 -0.36 15.21 -13.69
N ASP A 198 -1.04 16.33 -13.41
CA ASP A 198 -1.21 17.45 -14.34
C ASP A 198 -0.08 18.47 -14.23
N CYS A 199 0.37 18.79 -13.02
CA CYS A 199 1.49 19.69 -12.79
C CYS A 199 2.81 18.94 -12.88
N GLY A 200 3.59 19.18 -13.94
CA GLY A 200 5.01 18.83 -13.91
C GLY A 200 5.62 19.43 -12.63
N MET A 201 6.35 18.64 -11.83
CA MET A 201 6.95 19.14 -10.60
C MET A 201 7.77 20.42 -10.91
N PRO A 202 7.43 21.59 -10.33
CA PRO A 202 8.26 22.79 -10.50
C PRO A 202 9.68 22.47 -10.00
N ALA A 203 10.69 22.95 -10.71
CA ALA A 203 12.11 22.75 -10.38
C ALA A 203 12.48 23.16 -8.93
N ILE A 204 11.65 23.96 -8.28
CA ILE A 204 11.79 24.48 -6.91
C ILE A 204 11.51 23.42 -5.82
N LEU A 205 10.85 22.30 -6.15
CA LEU A 205 10.48 21.26 -5.17
C LEU A 205 11.50 20.12 -5.04
N ARG A 206 12.57 20.14 -5.81
CA ARG A 206 13.65 19.15 -5.76
C ARG A 206 14.42 19.07 -4.42
N GLY A 207 14.19 20.00 -3.50
CA GLY A 207 14.92 20.07 -2.22
C GLY A 207 14.07 19.90 -0.97
N LYS A 208 12.76 19.72 -1.04
CA LYS A 208 11.88 19.81 0.13
C LYS A 208 11.58 18.49 0.87
N CYS A 209 11.91 17.33 0.34
CA CYS A 209 11.84 16.08 1.12
C CYS A 209 12.72 16.12 2.38
N HIS A 210 13.87 16.81 2.30
CA HIS A 210 14.78 16.98 3.45
C HIS A 210 14.35 18.05 4.46
N GLN A 211 13.50 19.03 4.08
CA GLN A 211 13.16 20.16 4.99
C GLN A 211 11.93 19.87 5.86
N ALA A 212 10.96 19.09 5.39
CA ALA A 212 9.78 18.77 6.19
C ALA A 212 10.12 17.93 7.44
N ASN A 213 11.08 17.01 7.32
CA ASN A 213 11.56 16.21 8.45
C ASN A 213 12.40 17.03 9.48
N ARG A 214 13.12 18.05 9.04
CA ARG A 214 13.88 18.93 9.98
C ARG A 214 12.98 19.84 10.81
N GLN A 215 11.87 20.30 10.29
CA GLN A 215 10.95 21.18 11.03
C GLN A 215 10.12 20.42 12.08
N LYS A 216 9.66 19.21 11.78
CA LYS A 216 8.98 18.36 12.78
C LYS A 216 9.91 17.93 13.93
N ARG A 217 11.17 17.61 13.65
CA ARG A 217 12.16 17.28 14.71
C ARG A 217 12.42 18.46 15.66
N LYS A 218 12.41 19.71 15.18
CA LYS A 218 12.57 20.90 16.04
C LYS A 218 11.34 21.21 16.90
N GLN A 219 10.15 20.82 16.49
CA GLN A 219 8.92 21.03 17.28
C GLN A 219 8.71 19.96 18.36
N LEU A 220 9.27 18.75 18.20
CA LEU A 220 9.20 17.67 19.18
C LEU A 220 10.31 17.72 20.23
N SER A 221 11.43 18.42 19.96
CA SER A 221 12.52 18.58 20.93
C SER A 221 12.35 19.78 21.87
N ASN A 222 11.28 20.58 21.68
CA ASN A 222 10.95 21.75 22.50
C ASN A 222 9.64 21.58 23.30
N LYS A 223 9.21 20.34 23.50
CA LYS A 223 8.21 19.94 24.49
C LYS A 223 8.80 18.84 25.38
#